data_dc041b0e18b880b57587b773aef9ee54
#
_entry.id   dc041b0e18b880b57587b773aef9ee54
#
_cell.length_a   1.000
_cell.length_b   1.000
_cell.length_c   1.000
_cell.angle_alpha   90.00
_cell.angle_beta   90.00
_cell.angle_gamma   90.00
#
_symmetry.space_group_name_H-M   'P 1'
#
loop_
_entity.id
_entity.type
_entity.pdbx_description
1 polymer ?
#
loop_
_entity_poly.entity_id
_entity_poly.type
_entity_poly.pdbx_seq_one_letter_code
_entity_poly.pdbx_strand_id
1 'polypeptide(L)'
;VLTTTEAVGSCDRISLNSEHDAQVVHLDDALGLAVLRPDVALSPLGVVTFQTGIPRLQTSVAVAGFPYGGVLVTPSLTFGRLADMRGLNGEETIKRLALTAQSGDAGGPVFDNAGSVLGMLLPRNESGGQVLPQDVSFSVDSDEILASLNTAGIAAQTTDAVAFMSPETLTLRAADNTVLVSCW
;
A
#
# COMPACT_ATOMS: atom_id res chain seq x y z
N VAL A 1 9.49 -6.07 -1.24
CA VAL A 1 8.47 -5.38 -0.42
C VAL A 1 8.30 -3.99 -0.96
N LEU A 2 7.06 -3.48 -0.97
CA LEU A 2 6.75 -2.10 -1.34
C LEU A 2 6.44 -1.29 -0.07
N THR A 3 6.85 -0.02 -0.08
CA THR A 3 6.53 0.96 0.96
C THR A 3 6.62 2.39 0.37
N THR A 4 6.46 3.42 1.20
CA THR A 4 6.65 4.80 0.75
C THR A 4 8.10 5.25 0.84
N THR A 5 8.50 6.22 0.00
CA THR A 5 9.84 6.84 0.08
C THR A 5 10.05 7.51 1.42
N GLU A 6 8.99 8.08 2.02
CA GLU A 6 9.03 8.71 3.34
C GLU A 6 9.42 7.71 4.45
N ALA A 7 8.92 6.46 4.36
CA ALA A 7 9.21 5.43 5.36
C ALA A 7 10.68 4.99 5.39
N VAL A 8 11.47 5.30 4.36
CA VAL A 8 12.86 4.84 4.22
C VAL A 8 13.87 5.97 3.97
N GLY A 9 13.41 7.21 3.86
CA GLY A 9 14.19 8.34 3.32
C GLY A 9 15.38 8.80 4.18
N SER A 10 15.46 8.45 5.46
CA SER A 10 16.52 8.87 6.36
C SER A 10 16.96 7.79 7.34
N CYS A 11 16.82 6.52 6.94
CA CYS A 11 17.13 5.39 7.80
C CYS A 11 18.60 4.99 7.69
N ASP A 12 19.28 4.81 8.82
CA ASP A 12 20.57 4.13 8.87
C ASP A 12 20.43 2.62 8.63
N ARG A 13 19.28 2.06 9.00
CA ARG A 13 18.94 0.66 8.85
C ARG A 13 17.44 0.49 8.59
N ILE A 14 17.09 -0.40 7.68
CA ILE A 14 15.71 -0.79 7.41
C ILE A 14 15.51 -2.25 7.78
N SER A 15 14.44 -2.55 8.51
CA SER A 15 14.09 -3.93 8.83
C SER A 15 12.63 -4.25 8.53
N LEU A 16 12.38 -5.54 8.22
CA LEU A 16 11.06 -6.12 7.99
C LEU A 16 10.67 -6.95 9.21
N ASN A 17 9.50 -6.68 9.77
CA ASN A 17 8.97 -7.30 11.01
C ASN A 17 9.96 -7.25 12.18
N SER A 18 10.87 -6.25 12.19
CA SER A 18 11.97 -6.10 13.16
C SER A 18 12.97 -7.26 13.20
N GLU A 19 12.90 -8.21 12.28
CA GLU A 19 13.70 -9.45 12.27
C GLU A 19 14.70 -9.51 11.11
N HIS A 20 14.34 -8.99 9.94
CA HIS A 20 15.11 -9.14 8.72
C HIS A 20 15.52 -7.80 8.15
N ASP A 21 16.81 -7.60 7.96
CA ASP A 21 17.35 -6.40 7.33
C ASP A 21 16.99 -6.38 5.83
N ALA A 22 16.79 -5.17 5.30
CA ALA A 22 16.44 -4.97 3.92
C ALA A 22 17.13 -3.72 3.35
N GLN A 23 17.34 -3.73 2.04
CA GLN A 23 17.96 -2.63 1.30
C GLN A 23 16.96 -2.04 0.29
N VAL A 24 17.04 -0.74 0.07
CA VAL A 24 16.32 -0.07 -1.00
C VAL A 24 16.95 -0.46 -2.33
N VAL A 25 16.15 -1.02 -3.24
CA VAL A 25 16.58 -1.43 -4.58
C VAL A 25 15.99 -0.58 -5.69
N HIS A 26 14.93 0.18 -5.40
CA HIS A 26 14.32 1.12 -6.33
C HIS A 26 13.58 2.21 -5.56
N LEU A 27 13.68 3.44 -6.04
CA LEU A 27 12.94 4.61 -5.56
C LEU A 27 12.25 5.28 -6.74
N ASP A 28 11.01 5.64 -6.54
CA ASP A 28 10.23 6.47 -7.45
C ASP A 28 9.63 7.63 -6.65
N ASP A 29 10.37 8.73 -6.61
CA ASP A 29 9.99 9.91 -5.82
C ASP A 29 8.74 10.60 -6.37
N ALA A 30 8.45 10.46 -7.68
CA ALA A 30 7.26 11.02 -8.27
C ALA A 30 5.98 10.33 -7.77
N LEU A 31 6.05 9.04 -7.52
CA LEU A 31 4.96 8.26 -6.95
C LEU A 31 5.04 8.15 -5.42
N GLY A 32 6.15 8.55 -4.80
CA GLY A 32 6.41 8.31 -3.38
C GLY A 32 6.61 6.83 -3.05
N LEU A 33 7.10 6.03 -4.00
CA LEU A 33 7.22 4.57 -3.92
C LEU A 33 8.67 4.14 -3.68
N ALA A 34 8.87 3.24 -2.73
CA ALA A 34 10.14 2.54 -2.49
C ALA A 34 9.98 1.03 -2.60
N VAL A 35 10.96 0.36 -3.19
CA VAL A 35 11.04 -1.10 -3.26
C VAL A 35 12.20 -1.58 -2.41
N LEU A 36 11.91 -2.51 -1.51
CA LEU A 36 12.88 -3.10 -0.60
C LEU A 36 13.15 -4.55 -0.98
N ARG A 37 14.41 -4.95 -0.88
CA ARG A 37 14.85 -6.33 -0.99
C ARG A 37 15.41 -6.79 0.36
N PRO A 38 14.86 -7.86 0.96
CA PRO A 38 15.46 -8.48 2.15
C PRO A 38 16.88 -8.96 1.86
N ASP A 39 17.78 -8.83 2.83
CA ASP A 39 19.19 -9.31 2.71
C ASP A 39 19.27 -10.83 2.67
N VAL A 40 18.27 -11.52 3.20
CA VAL A 40 18.12 -12.98 3.15
C VAL A 40 16.89 -13.36 2.35
N ALA A 41 16.92 -14.48 1.66
CA ALA A 41 15.76 -15.00 0.96
C ALA A 41 14.67 -15.36 1.98
N LEU A 42 13.52 -14.70 1.87
CA LEU A 42 12.34 -14.99 2.69
C LEU A 42 11.41 -15.94 1.93
N SER A 43 10.68 -16.75 2.69
CA SER A 43 9.57 -17.56 2.18
C SER A 43 8.25 -16.92 2.62
N PRO A 44 7.72 -15.95 1.86
CA PRO A 44 6.50 -15.26 2.25
C PRO A 44 5.31 -16.24 2.26
N LEU A 45 4.40 -16.06 3.21
CA LEU A 45 3.15 -16.85 3.28
C LEU A 45 2.22 -16.53 2.10
N GLY A 46 2.31 -15.31 1.58
CA GLY A 46 1.57 -14.86 0.42
C GLY A 46 2.34 -13.83 -0.41
N VAL A 47 1.93 -13.70 -1.66
CA VAL A 47 2.38 -12.66 -2.59
C VAL A 47 1.14 -11.98 -3.15
N VAL A 48 1.14 -10.65 -3.16
CA VAL A 48 0.02 -9.88 -3.70
C VAL A 48 -0.10 -10.04 -5.20
N THR A 49 -1.33 -9.95 -5.69
CA THR A 49 -1.64 -9.77 -7.11
C THR A 49 -2.23 -8.37 -7.30
N PHE A 50 -1.74 -7.65 -8.28
CA PHE A 50 -2.27 -6.32 -8.61
C PHE A 50 -3.50 -6.45 -9.51
N GLN A 51 -4.52 -5.67 -9.20
CA GLN A 51 -5.72 -5.59 -10.05
C GLN A 51 -5.34 -4.90 -11.36
N THR A 52 -5.72 -5.53 -12.47
CA THR A 52 -5.68 -4.93 -13.82
C THR A 52 -7.09 -4.57 -14.25
N GLY A 53 -7.27 -3.39 -14.77
CA GLY A 53 -8.56 -2.91 -15.20
C GLY A 53 -9.12 -1.79 -14.33
N ILE A 54 -10.12 -1.12 -14.85
CA ILE A 54 -10.69 0.08 -14.21
C ILE A 54 -11.60 -0.34 -13.06
N PRO A 55 -11.25 -0.02 -11.80
CA PRO A 55 -12.12 -0.32 -10.67
C PRO A 55 -13.39 0.53 -10.73
N ARG A 56 -14.47 0.01 -10.16
CA ARG A 56 -15.74 0.75 -10.09
C ARG A 56 -15.74 1.70 -8.91
N LEU A 57 -16.21 2.93 -9.13
CA LEU A 57 -16.48 3.87 -8.04
C LEU A 57 -17.40 3.25 -7.00
N GLN A 58 -17.18 3.62 -5.74
CA GLN A 58 -17.89 3.10 -4.57
C GLN A 58 -17.67 1.61 -4.29
N THR A 59 -16.72 0.95 -4.99
CA THR A 59 -16.31 -0.39 -4.59
C THR A 59 -15.72 -0.37 -3.17
N SER A 60 -15.97 -1.44 -2.41
CA SER A 60 -15.37 -1.59 -1.08
C SER A 60 -13.88 -1.81 -1.21
N VAL A 61 -13.11 -1.12 -0.38
CA VAL A 61 -11.66 -1.27 -0.28
C VAL A 61 -11.26 -1.49 1.17
N ALA A 62 -10.10 -2.08 1.38
CA ALA A 62 -9.49 -2.21 2.69
C ALA A 62 -7.99 -1.90 2.60
N VAL A 63 -7.50 -1.09 3.53
CA VAL A 63 -6.07 -0.83 3.69
C VAL A 63 -5.55 -1.69 4.81
N ALA A 64 -4.45 -2.41 4.58
CA ALA A 64 -3.73 -3.12 5.63
C ALA A 64 -2.49 -2.32 6.05
N GLY A 65 -2.28 -2.17 7.36
CA GLY A 65 -1.16 -1.43 7.90
C GLY A 65 -0.91 -1.72 9.37
N PHE A 66 0.05 -0.99 9.94
CA PHE A 66 0.45 -1.09 11.36
C PHE A 66 0.23 0.24 12.09
N PRO A 67 -1.04 0.67 12.29
CA PRO A 67 -1.37 2.01 12.75
C PRO A 67 -0.85 2.35 14.16
N TYR A 68 -0.45 1.33 14.93
CA TYR A 68 0.01 1.50 16.32
C TYR A 68 1.54 1.40 16.44
N GLY A 69 2.30 1.75 15.40
CA GLY A 69 3.77 1.79 15.46
C GLY A 69 4.41 0.44 15.76
N GLY A 70 3.82 -0.65 15.28
CA GLY A 70 4.35 -2.00 15.48
C GLY A 70 4.07 -2.61 16.86
N VAL A 71 3.20 -1.98 17.69
CA VAL A 71 2.72 -2.60 18.96
C VAL A 71 1.95 -3.88 18.68
N LEU A 72 1.18 -3.91 17.58
CA LEU A 72 0.56 -5.12 17.09
C LEU A 72 1.52 -5.86 16.17
N VAL A 73 1.66 -7.16 16.36
CA VAL A 73 2.52 -8.03 15.53
C VAL A 73 1.88 -8.42 14.20
N THR A 74 0.59 -8.14 14.04
CA THR A 74 -0.17 -8.39 12.81
C THR A 74 -0.75 -7.09 12.29
N PRO A 75 -0.87 -6.92 10.95
CA PRO A 75 -1.49 -5.72 10.40
C PRO A 75 -2.98 -5.69 10.76
N SER A 76 -3.50 -4.48 10.90
CA SER A 76 -4.94 -4.24 11.00
C SER A 76 -5.49 -3.75 9.67
N LEU A 77 -6.80 -4.00 9.43
CA LEU A 77 -7.49 -3.53 8.24
C LEU A 77 -8.41 -2.37 8.56
N THR A 78 -8.27 -1.31 7.77
CA THR A 78 -9.17 -0.17 7.75
C THR A 78 -10.04 -0.25 6.49
N PHE A 79 -11.35 -0.45 6.66
CA PHE A 79 -12.30 -0.59 5.56
C PHE A 79 -12.86 0.77 5.12
N GLY A 80 -13.12 0.88 3.82
CA GLY A 80 -13.69 2.08 3.21
C GLY A 80 -14.18 1.85 1.80
N ARG A 81 -14.16 2.90 0.99
CA ARG A 81 -14.63 2.85 -0.41
C ARG A 81 -13.72 3.65 -1.34
N LEU A 82 -13.66 3.25 -2.60
CA LEU A 82 -13.07 4.05 -3.66
C LEU A 82 -13.99 5.23 -3.97
N ALA A 83 -13.58 6.43 -3.57
CA ALA A 83 -14.40 7.64 -3.69
C ALA A 83 -14.27 8.32 -5.05
N ASP A 84 -13.07 8.32 -5.64
CA ASP A 84 -12.79 8.93 -6.94
C ASP A 84 -11.58 8.25 -7.61
N MET A 85 -11.53 8.32 -8.94
CA MET A 85 -10.44 7.82 -9.76
C MET A 85 -9.29 8.80 -9.90
N ARG A 86 -9.40 9.98 -9.28
CA ARG A 86 -8.44 11.09 -9.38
C ARG A 86 -8.15 11.68 -8.02
N GLY A 87 -6.96 12.28 -7.91
CA GLY A 87 -6.57 13.12 -6.78
C GLY A 87 -7.36 14.43 -6.73
N LEU A 88 -7.00 15.30 -5.76
CA LEU A 88 -7.72 16.57 -5.54
C LEU A 88 -7.59 17.56 -6.69
N ASN A 89 -6.44 17.57 -7.37
CA ASN A 89 -6.17 18.48 -8.48
C ASN A 89 -6.38 17.82 -9.85
N GLY A 90 -7.04 16.63 -9.86
CA GLY A 90 -7.31 15.88 -11.08
C GLY A 90 -6.17 14.93 -11.50
N GLU A 91 -5.23 14.64 -10.60
CA GLU A 91 -4.15 13.69 -10.84
C GLU A 91 -4.73 12.31 -11.15
N GLU A 92 -4.34 11.71 -12.29
CA GLU A 92 -4.80 10.39 -12.73
C GLU A 92 -3.99 9.26 -12.11
N THR A 93 -2.79 9.54 -11.61
CA THR A 93 -1.89 8.59 -10.95
C THR A 93 -2.31 8.24 -9.52
N ILE A 94 -3.28 8.99 -8.97
CA ILE A 94 -3.71 8.91 -7.58
C ILE A 94 -5.22 8.69 -7.53
N LYS A 95 -5.64 7.75 -6.70
CA LYS A 95 -7.06 7.51 -6.39
C LYS A 95 -7.42 8.08 -5.02
N ARG A 96 -8.63 8.61 -4.90
CA ARG A 96 -9.17 9.08 -3.61
C ARG A 96 -10.01 8.00 -2.95
N LEU A 97 -9.76 7.79 -1.67
CA LEU A 97 -10.43 6.81 -0.84
C LEU A 97 -11.26 7.52 0.23
N ALA A 98 -12.43 6.98 0.52
CA ALA A 98 -13.26 7.36 1.67
C ALA A 98 -13.01 6.36 2.80
N LEU A 99 -11.98 6.61 3.61
CA LEU A 99 -11.61 5.87 4.80
C LEU A 99 -10.72 6.72 5.71
N THR A 100 -10.70 6.41 6.99
CA THR A 100 -9.86 7.09 7.99
C THR A 100 -8.59 6.28 8.21
N ALA A 101 -7.56 6.56 7.40
CA ALA A 101 -6.25 5.96 7.57
C ALA A 101 -5.47 6.62 8.71
N GLN A 102 -4.63 5.86 9.38
CA GLN A 102 -3.69 6.33 10.38
C GLN A 102 -2.26 6.39 9.80
N SER A 103 -1.34 7.08 10.48
CA SER A 103 0.02 7.29 9.97
C SER A 103 0.76 5.98 9.66
N GLY A 104 0.59 4.97 10.48
CA GLY A 104 1.22 3.65 10.27
C GLY A 104 0.56 2.77 9.20
N ASP A 105 -0.50 3.26 8.54
CA ASP A 105 -1.11 2.58 7.38
C ASP A 105 -0.45 3.00 6.06
N ALA A 106 0.31 4.10 6.03
CA ALA A 106 0.99 4.57 4.83
C ALA A 106 2.01 3.54 4.32
N GLY A 107 2.05 3.34 3.00
CA GLY A 107 2.84 2.28 2.37
C GLY A 107 2.13 0.93 2.33
N GLY A 108 1.02 0.78 3.04
CA GLY A 108 0.22 -0.43 3.06
C GLY A 108 -0.58 -0.64 1.76
N PRO A 109 -0.87 -1.92 1.41
CA PRO A 109 -1.67 -2.24 0.24
C PRO A 109 -3.13 -1.82 0.43
N VAL A 110 -3.71 -1.27 -0.63
CA VAL A 110 -5.15 -1.03 -0.76
C VAL A 110 -5.75 -2.21 -1.51
N PHE A 111 -6.46 -3.07 -0.80
CA PHE A 111 -7.14 -4.23 -1.39
C PHE A 111 -8.54 -3.86 -1.90
N ASP A 112 -8.95 -4.48 -2.99
CA ASP A 112 -10.34 -4.51 -3.42
C ASP A 112 -11.12 -5.62 -2.68
N ASN A 113 -12.39 -5.77 -3.02
CA ASN A 113 -13.25 -6.81 -2.47
C ASN A 113 -12.96 -8.23 -3.00
N ALA A 114 -12.07 -8.39 -3.96
CA ALA A 114 -11.56 -9.68 -4.45
C ALA A 114 -10.23 -10.06 -3.80
N GLY A 115 -9.65 -9.17 -2.98
CA GLY A 115 -8.35 -9.35 -2.34
C GLY A 115 -7.17 -9.07 -3.27
N SER A 116 -7.39 -8.32 -4.35
CA SER A 116 -6.35 -7.83 -5.24
C SER A 116 -5.93 -6.43 -4.83
N VAL A 117 -4.70 -6.05 -5.13
CA VAL A 117 -4.17 -4.72 -4.78
C VAL A 117 -4.55 -3.71 -5.86
N LEU A 118 -5.31 -2.68 -5.46
CA LEU A 118 -5.68 -1.52 -6.28
C LEU A 118 -4.63 -0.41 -6.26
N GLY A 119 -3.74 -0.43 -5.27
CA GLY A 119 -2.75 0.60 -5.08
C GLY A 119 -2.05 0.53 -3.73
N MET A 120 -1.24 1.52 -3.43
CA MET A 120 -0.53 1.70 -2.17
C MET A 120 -1.00 2.98 -1.49
N LEU A 121 -1.33 2.92 -0.20
CA LEU A 121 -1.76 4.09 0.57
C LEU A 121 -0.61 5.10 0.68
N LEU A 122 -0.89 6.34 0.35
CA LEU A 122 0.04 7.46 0.52
C LEU A 122 -0.03 8.03 1.94
N PRO A 123 1.07 8.61 2.44
CA PRO A 123 1.06 9.39 3.66
C PRO A 123 0.06 10.54 3.57
N ARG A 124 -0.55 10.88 4.70
CA ARG A 124 -1.42 12.04 4.79
C ARG A 124 -0.56 13.31 4.74
N ASN A 125 -0.63 14.01 3.63
CA ASN A 125 0.12 15.25 3.46
C ASN A 125 -0.79 16.45 3.80
N GLU A 126 -0.47 17.16 4.89
CA GLU A 126 -1.18 18.37 5.32
C GLU A 126 -0.48 19.64 4.82
N SER A 127 0.35 19.53 3.77
CA SER A 127 1.08 20.65 3.19
C SER A 127 0.13 21.61 2.49
N GLY A 128 0.21 22.90 2.81
CA GLY A 128 -0.49 23.97 2.07
C GLY A 128 -1.67 24.62 2.79
N GLY A 129 -1.86 24.37 4.09
CA GLY A 129 -2.88 25.07 4.89
C GLY A 129 -4.31 24.59 4.66
N GLN A 130 -4.54 23.57 3.85
CA GLN A 130 -5.82 22.89 3.71
C GLN A 130 -5.87 21.68 4.61
N VAL A 131 -6.75 21.69 5.59
CA VAL A 131 -7.02 20.52 6.45
C VAL A 131 -8.04 19.64 5.74
N LEU A 132 -7.58 18.46 5.29
CA LEU A 132 -8.48 17.47 4.71
C LEU A 132 -9.35 16.80 5.78
N PRO A 133 -10.62 16.45 5.48
CA PRO A 133 -11.43 15.62 6.35
C PRO A 133 -10.70 14.31 6.70
N GLN A 134 -10.94 13.80 7.91
CA GLN A 134 -10.22 12.60 8.39
C GLN A 134 -10.51 11.35 7.56
N ASP A 135 -11.68 11.30 6.93
CA ASP A 135 -12.14 10.21 6.07
C ASP A 135 -11.68 10.33 4.61
N VAL A 136 -10.78 11.27 4.30
CA VAL A 136 -10.17 11.42 2.97
C VAL A 136 -8.75 10.91 3.00
N SER A 137 -8.45 9.89 2.20
CA SER A 137 -7.13 9.32 2.01
C SER A 137 -6.84 9.14 0.52
N PHE A 138 -5.56 8.94 0.18
CA PHE A 138 -5.11 8.79 -1.20
C PHE A 138 -4.25 7.54 -1.36
N SER A 139 -4.31 6.94 -2.54
CA SER A 139 -3.42 5.84 -2.93
C SER A 139 -2.82 6.08 -4.30
N VAL A 140 -1.58 5.67 -4.50
CA VAL A 140 -1.01 5.50 -5.84
C VAL A 140 -1.77 4.39 -6.54
N ASP A 141 -2.03 4.55 -7.85
CA ASP A 141 -2.72 3.54 -8.66
C ASP A 141 -1.84 2.29 -8.88
N SER A 142 -2.47 1.12 -8.98
CA SER A 142 -1.82 -0.14 -9.32
C SER A 142 -1.09 -0.10 -10.66
N ASP A 143 -1.66 0.55 -11.68
CA ASP A 143 -1.03 0.64 -13.00
C ASP A 143 0.28 1.44 -12.96
N GLU A 144 0.34 2.51 -12.17
CA GLU A 144 1.55 3.31 -11.95
C GLU A 144 2.61 2.53 -11.17
N ILE A 145 2.19 1.77 -10.14
CA ILE A 145 3.10 0.89 -9.40
C ILE A 145 3.69 -0.17 -10.34
N LEU A 146 2.87 -0.80 -11.16
CA LEU A 146 3.32 -1.81 -12.13
C LEU A 146 4.29 -1.23 -13.15
N ALA A 147 4.04 -0.02 -13.64
CA ALA A 147 4.94 0.69 -14.57
C ALA A 147 6.31 0.98 -13.91
N SER A 148 6.31 1.46 -12.67
CA SER A 148 7.53 1.73 -11.89
C SER A 148 8.31 0.43 -11.61
N LEU A 149 7.65 -0.66 -11.19
CA LEU A 149 8.26 -1.96 -10.99
C LEU A 149 8.87 -2.52 -12.27
N ASN A 150 8.17 -2.40 -13.40
CA ASN A 150 8.68 -2.85 -14.69
C ASN A 150 9.95 -2.08 -15.11
N THR A 151 10.00 -0.77 -14.84
CA THR A 151 11.19 0.04 -15.08
C THR A 151 12.38 -0.42 -14.23
N ALA A 152 12.11 -0.90 -13.02
CA ALA A 152 13.12 -1.49 -12.13
C ALA A 152 13.48 -2.95 -12.49
N GLY A 153 12.85 -3.53 -13.52
CA GLY A 153 13.06 -4.93 -13.91
C GLY A 153 12.45 -5.94 -12.92
N ILE A 154 11.45 -5.52 -12.14
CA ILE A 154 10.78 -6.34 -11.14
C ILE A 154 9.45 -6.82 -11.69
N ALA A 155 9.31 -8.15 -11.85
CA ALA A 155 8.05 -8.74 -12.25
C ALA A 155 7.05 -8.78 -11.09
N ALA A 156 5.81 -8.35 -11.35
CA ALA A 156 4.70 -8.43 -10.41
C ALA A 156 3.58 -9.31 -10.98
N GLN A 157 2.84 -9.96 -10.08
CA GLN A 157 1.68 -10.76 -10.46
C GLN A 157 0.46 -9.85 -10.63
N THR A 158 -0.35 -10.11 -11.65
CA THR A 158 -1.57 -9.36 -11.95
C THR A 158 -2.78 -10.28 -12.03
N THR A 159 -3.97 -9.71 -11.84
CA THR A 159 -5.24 -10.44 -11.94
C THR A 159 -6.37 -9.49 -12.36
N ASP A 160 -7.37 -10.03 -13.02
CA ASP A 160 -8.64 -9.38 -13.34
C ASP A 160 -9.82 -9.99 -12.53
N ALA A 161 -9.49 -10.76 -11.49
CA ALA A 161 -10.48 -11.42 -10.66
C ALA A 161 -11.40 -10.40 -9.97
N VAL A 162 -12.70 -10.72 -9.95
CA VAL A 162 -13.75 -9.88 -9.34
C VAL A 162 -14.57 -10.66 -8.29
N ALA A 163 -14.12 -11.86 -7.95
CA ALA A 163 -14.82 -12.71 -6.98
C ALA A 163 -14.79 -12.08 -5.58
N PHE A 164 -15.96 -11.94 -4.97
CA PHE A 164 -16.08 -11.36 -3.63
C PHE A 164 -15.40 -12.23 -2.56
N MET A 165 -14.63 -11.60 -1.70
CA MET A 165 -14.00 -12.20 -0.52
C MET A 165 -14.64 -11.63 0.74
N SER A 166 -14.91 -12.48 1.75
CA SER A 166 -15.44 -12.00 3.01
C SER A 166 -14.38 -11.17 3.75
N PRO A 167 -14.79 -10.19 4.60
CA PRO A 167 -13.84 -9.40 5.40
C PRO A 167 -12.89 -10.26 6.23
N GLU A 168 -13.35 -11.38 6.77
CA GLU A 168 -12.52 -12.30 7.56
C GLU A 168 -11.44 -12.95 6.70
N THR A 169 -11.81 -13.43 5.52
CA THR A 169 -10.86 -14.03 4.57
C THR A 169 -9.85 -12.99 4.08
N LEU A 170 -10.33 -11.78 3.79
CA LEU A 170 -9.45 -10.67 3.39
C LEU A 170 -8.46 -10.31 4.50
N THR A 171 -8.89 -10.31 5.77
CA THR A 171 -8.03 -10.05 6.91
C THR A 171 -6.90 -11.08 7.01
N LEU A 172 -7.20 -12.37 6.86
CA LEU A 172 -6.18 -13.42 6.86
C LEU A 172 -5.20 -13.24 5.69
N ARG A 173 -5.72 -12.98 4.48
CA ARG A 173 -4.90 -12.75 3.31
C ARG A 173 -4.00 -11.52 3.46
N ALA A 174 -4.50 -10.45 4.03
CA ALA A 174 -3.72 -9.25 4.29
C ALA A 174 -2.58 -9.50 5.29
N ALA A 175 -2.83 -10.31 6.32
CA ALA A 175 -1.81 -10.70 7.29
C ALA A 175 -0.64 -11.45 6.64
N ASP A 176 -0.93 -12.31 5.65
CA ASP A 176 0.09 -13.07 4.91
C ASP A 176 0.90 -12.19 3.93
N ASN A 177 0.35 -11.06 3.51
CA ASN A 177 0.88 -10.21 2.43
C ASN A 177 1.42 -8.86 2.90
N THR A 178 1.28 -8.52 4.18
CA THR A 178 1.69 -7.22 4.72
C THR A 178 2.72 -7.39 5.82
N VAL A 179 3.82 -6.65 5.73
CA VAL A 179 4.92 -6.69 6.69
C VAL A 179 5.19 -5.30 7.25
N LEU A 180 5.59 -5.23 8.52
CA LEU A 180 6.02 -3.98 9.13
C LEU A 180 7.40 -3.59 8.58
N VAL A 181 7.51 -2.38 8.04
CA VAL A 181 8.79 -1.75 7.68
C VAL A 181 9.19 -0.82 8.82
N SER A 182 10.36 -1.02 9.39
CA SER A 182 10.90 -0.17 10.45
C SER A 182 12.20 0.50 10.00
N CYS A 183 12.29 1.78 10.32
CA CYS A 183 13.42 2.68 10.06
C CYS A 183 14.16 2.93 11.38
N TRP A 184 15.46 2.76 11.38
CA TRP A 184 16.33 2.92 12.57
C TRP A 184 17.39 3.98 12.30
#